data_4ae0a0dfcd2bd401adba45c3b3b310ac
#
_entry.id   4ae0a0dfcd2bd401adba45c3b3b310ac
#
_cell.length_a   1.000
_cell.length_b   1.000
_cell.length_c   1.000
_cell.angle_alpha   90.00
_cell.angle_beta   90.00
_cell.angle_gamma   90.00
#
_symmetry.space_group_name_H-M   'P 1'
#
loop_
_entity.id
_entity.type
_entity.pdbx_description
1 polymer ?
#
loop_
_entity_poly.entity_id
_entity_poly.type
_entity_poly.pdbx_seq_one_letter_code
_entity_poly.pdbx_strand_id
1 'polypeptide(L)'
;MDTPTPSEGVRCLVTGASGYIGGRLVPELLDSGFRVRCLARHPDKLRDFPWADRAETVRGDVTDAASLREAFAGVDVAYYLVHSMSSTADFEDTDRLAARTFAAEARSAGIRRIVYLGGLAPLGARDDELSPHLRSRAEVGRILLDSGVPTTVLRAAVVIGSGSASFEMLRYLTERLPVMVTPSWVGSRVQPIAVRDVLRYLVGSAGMPPDVSRTFDIGGPDVLTYRKMMVLYAQVAGLRTRLIVPVPVLTPRLSSQWIGLVTPVPASLARPLTESLRHEVVCTENDITRYVPDGPGRPIPFEESLRLALRRVREARVTTRWTSASPPGAPSDPLPTDPDWAGGSLYTDERTRTVDASPESLWRVIEGVGGENGWYSFPLAWAVRGWADRFVGGVGLRRGRRDAARLRVGDALDFWRVEEIDRGRLLRLRAEMRLPGLAWLEMAVDQDERGRTSYRQRALFHPRGLAGQTYWWSVAPFHAVVFGGMARNIARTAETERAPGRTGSEGDH
;
A
#
# COMPACT_ATOMS: atom_id res chain seq x y z
N MET A 1 11.48 -17.45 27.97
CA MET A 1 10.85 -16.34 28.75
C MET A 1 9.63 -15.97 27.95
N ASP A 2 8.48 -16.20 28.53
CA ASP A 2 7.18 -15.99 27.91
C ASP A 2 7.01 -14.52 27.56
N THR A 3 6.57 -14.26 26.33
CA THR A 3 6.05 -12.94 25.93
C THR A 3 5.01 -12.55 26.98
N PRO A 4 5.04 -11.33 27.57
CA PRO A 4 4.03 -10.95 28.54
C PRO A 4 2.66 -11.12 27.90
N THR A 5 1.89 -12.07 28.44
CA THR A 5 0.51 -12.34 28.01
C THR A 5 -0.25 -11.01 28.13
N PRO A 6 -0.96 -10.55 27.08
CA PRO A 6 -1.80 -9.38 27.20
C PRO A 6 -2.79 -9.65 28.31
N SER A 7 -2.85 -8.74 29.31
CA SER A 7 -3.88 -8.83 30.33
C SER A 7 -5.24 -8.69 29.65
N GLU A 8 -6.02 -9.76 29.64
CA GLU A 8 -7.39 -9.75 29.12
C GLU A 8 -8.13 -8.53 29.68
N GLY A 9 -8.59 -7.64 28.80
CA GLY A 9 -9.36 -6.47 29.15
C GLY A 9 -8.67 -5.11 29.00
N VAL A 10 -7.35 -5.04 28.74
CA VAL A 10 -6.66 -3.75 28.50
C VAL A 10 -7.23 -3.07 27.25
N ARG A 11 -7.69 -1.82 27.43
CA ARG A 11 -8.25 -1.01 26.34
C ARG A 11 -7.23 -0.01 25.85
N CYS A 12 -6.99 -0.03 24.54
CA CYS A 12 -6.09 0.89 23.84
C CYS A 12 -6.90 1.94 23.06
N LEU A 13 -6.56 3.22 23.20
CA LEU A 13 -7.02 4.28 22.32
C LEU A 13 -5.98 4.50 21.23
N VAL A 14 -6.40 4.45 19.95
CA VAL A 14 -5.54 4.77 18.81
C VAL A 14 -6.02 6.07 18.16
N THR A 15 -5.21 7.13 18.25
CA THR A 15 -5.39 8.34 17.46
C THR A 15 -4.64 8.18 16.13
N GLY A 16 -5.17 8.75 15.04
CA GLY A 16 -4.58 8.58 13.72
C GLY A 16 -4.80 7.19 13.09
N ALA A 17 -5.86 6.48 13.49
CA ALA A 17 -6.22 5.15 12.97
C ALA A 17 -6.47 5.11 11.44
N SER A 18 -6.80 6.23 10.80
CA SER A 18 -6.89 6.34 9.34
C SER A 18 -5.54 6.55 8.64
N GLY A 19 -4.45 6.74 9.39
CA GLY A 19 -3.11 6.93 8.85
C GLY A 19 -2.38 5.62 8.56
N TYR A 20 -1.23 5.71 7.88
CA TYR A 20 -0.42 4.57 7.45
C TYR A 20 -0.07 3.60 8.60
N ILE A 21 0.44 4.11 9.72
CA ILE A 21 0.81 3.28 10.88
C ILE A 21 -0.41 2.90 11.69
N GLY A 22 -1.29 3.88 12.00
CA GLY A 22 -2.44 3.62 12.87
C GLY A 22 -3.40 2.57 12.31
N GLY A 23 -3.71 2.64 11.01
CA GLY A 23 -4.60 1.67 10.36
C GLY A 23 -4.04 0.24 10.33
N ARG A 24 -2.70 0.11 10.37
CA ARG A 24 -1.99 -1.18 10.45
C ARG A 24 -1.75 -1.65 11.88
N LEU A 25 -1.72 -0.72 12.85
CA LEU A 25 -1.56 -1.04 14.27
C LEU A 25 -2.84 -1.63 14.86
N VAL A 26 -4.00 -1.12 14.47
CA VAL A 26 -5.29 -1.58 15.02
C VAL A 26 -5.46 -3.09 14.95
N PRO A 27 -5.32 -3.76 13.77
CA PRO A 27 -5.45 -5.22 13.72
C PRO A 27 -4.39 -5.94 14.56
N GLU A 28 -3.15 -5.46 14.61
CA GLU A 28 -2.08 -6.07 15.42
C GLU A 28 -2.40 -6.02 16.92
N LEU A 29 -3.00 -4.92 17.41
CA LEU A 29 -3.49 -4.81 18.79
C LEU A 29 -4.65 -5.77 19.06
N LEU A 30 -5.64 -5.81 18.15
CA LEU A 30 -6.79 -6.70 18.26
C LEU A 30 -6.37 -8.19 18.28
N ASP A 31 -5.43 -8.56 17.42
CA ASP A 31 -4.91 -9.93 17.32
C ASP A 31 -4.01 -10.29 18.51
N SER A 32 -3.45 -9.28 19.19
CA SER A 32 -2.74 -9.41 20.47
C SER A 32 -3.67 -9.43 21.71
N GLY A 33 -4.99 -9.44 21.53
CA GLY A 33 -5.96 -9.55 22.62
C GLY A 33 -6.37 -8.23 23.31
N PHE A 34 -5.92 -7.08 22.79
CA PHE A 34 -6.35 -5.78 23.31
C PHE A 34 -7.74 -5.40 22.80
N ARG A 35 -8.49 -4.64 23.62
CA ARG A 35 -9.67 -3.91 23.13
C ARG A 35 -9.22 -2.60 22.53
N VAL A 36 -9.68 -2.28 21.33
CA VAL A 36 -9.23 -1.09 20.60
C VAL A 36 -10.38 -0.11 20.39
N ARG A 37 -10.13 1.15 20.77
CA ARG A 37 -10.96 2.31 20.44
C ARG A 37 -10.16 3.22 19.50
N CYS A 38 -10.78 3.65 18.39
CA CYS A 38 -10.18 4.55 17.41
C CYS A 38 -10.80 5.94 17.53
N LEU A 39 -9.98 6.98 17.73
CA LEU A 39 -10.42 8.37 17.66
C LEU A 39 -10.22 8.89 16.24
N ALA A 40 -11.30 9.35 15.61
CA ALA A 40 -11.27 9.88 14.25
C ALA A 40 -12.17 11.11 14.08
N ARG A 41 -11.68 12.12 13.36
CA ARG A 41 -12.49 13.30 12.98
C ARG A 41 -13.65 12.93 12.07
N HIS A 42 -13.43 11.94 11.23
CA HIS A 42 -14.39 11.40 10.26
C HIS A 42 -14.48 9.88 10.42
N PRO A 43 -15.32 9.37 11.32
CA PRO A 43 -15.48 7.94 11.58
C PRO A 43 -15.84 7.12 10.34
N ASP A 44 -16.58 7.73 9.42
CA ASP A 44 -17.00 7.08 8.17
C ASP A 44 -15.83 6.56 7.33
N LYS A 45 -14.66 7.20 7.41
CA LYS A 45 -13.45 6.74 6.72
C LYS A 45 -12.90 5.42 7.25
N LEU A 46 -13.32 4.99 8.43
CA LEU A 46 -12.88 3.74 9.05
C LEU A 46 -13.82 2.56 8.76
N ARG A 47 -15.01 2.79 8.19
CA ARG A 47 -16.01 1.75 7.95
C ARG A 47 -15.55 0.66 6.98
N ASP A 48 -14.74 1.03 6.00
CA ASP A 48 -14.28 0.11 4.96
C ASP A 48 -13.02 -0.67 5.35
N PHE A 49 -12.50 -0.45 6.56
CA PHE A 49 -11.35 -1.21 7.05
C PHE A 49 -11.75 -2.63 7.42
N PRO A 50 -10.91 -3.65 7.12
CA PRO A 50 -11.20 -5.05 7.43
C PRO A 50 -11.44 -5.35 8.92
N TRP A 51 -11.00 -4.46 9.79
CA TRP A 51 -11.12 -4.57 11.24
C TRP A 51 -12.22 -3.68 11.86
N ALA A 52 -12.98 -2.94 11.03
CA ALA A 52 -13.94 -1.94 11.50
C ALA A 52 -14.96 -2.49 12.51
N ASP A 53 -15.47 -3.70 12.28
CA ASP A 53 -16.44 -4.35 13.16
C ASP A 53 -15.84 -4.89 14.48
N ARG A 54 -14.50 -4.92 14.59
CA ARG A 54 -13.77 -5.42 15.75
C ARG A 54 -13.29 -4.31 16.69
N ALA A 55 -13.29 -3.05 16.23
CA ALA A 55 -12.82 -1.89 16.98
C ALA A 55 -13.95 -0.89 17.23
N GLU A 56 -13.95 -0.30 18.44
CA GLU A 56 -14.84 0.80 18.76
C GLU A 56 -14.35 2.08 18.05
N THR A 57 -15.24 2.85 17.42
CA THR A 57 -14.89 4.11 16.78
C THR A 57 -15.63 5.26 17.42
N VAL A 58 -14.89 6.28 17.85
CA VAL A 58 -15.40 7.50 18.47
C VAL A 58 -15.03 8.71 17.62
N ARG A 59 -15.98 9.62 17.43
CA ARG A 59 -15.74 10.90 16.75
C ARG A 59 -15.04 11.88 17.69
N GLY A 60 -13.96 12.52 17.23
CA GLY A 60 -13.29 13.57 18.01
C GLY A 60 -12.03 14.10 17.33
N ASP A 61 -11.52 15.18 17.91
CA ASP A 61 -10.27 15.83 17.48
C ASP A 61 -9.30 15.92 18.66
N VAL A 62 -8.03 15.65 18.39
CA VAL A 62 -6.96 15.71 19.42
C VAL A 62 -6.68 17.13 19.94
N THR A 63 -7.20 18.16 19.29
CA THR A 63 -7.15 19.56 19.74
C THR A 63 -8.33 19.93 20.62
N ASP A 64 -9.38 19.08 20.68
CA ASP A 64 -10.58 19.30 21.49
C ASP A 64 -10.58 18.47 22.77
N ALA A 65 -10.43 19.14 23.91
CA ALA A 65 -10.40 18.53 25.24
C ALA A 65 -11.69 17.76 25.58
N ALA A 66 -12.87 18.21 25.11
CA ALA A 66 -14.13 17.55 25.41
C ALA A 66 -14.22 16.19 24.72
N SER A 67 -13.87 16.14 23.42
CA SER A 67 -13.85 14.88 22.67
C SER A 67 -12.79 13.90 23.19
N LEU A 68 -11.65 14.39 23.67
CA LEU A 68 -10.62 13.56 24.28
C LEU A 68 -11.08 12.94 25.60
N ARG A 69 -11.79 13.69 26.46
CA ARG A 69 -12.33 13.14 27.73
C ARG A 69 -13.28 11.98 27.47
N GLU A 70 -14.15 12.11 26.49
CA GLU A 70 -15.05 11.01 26.06
C GLU A 70 -14.25 9.82 25.52
N ALA A 71 -13.26 10.09 24.67
CA ALA A 71 -12.44 9.04 24.06
C ALA A 71 -11.61 8.26 25.07
N PHE A 72 -11.12 8.93 26.14
CA PHE A 72 -10.30 8.32 27.18
C PHE A 72 -11.11 7.50 28.22
N ALA A 73 -12.43 7.59 28.23
CA ALA A 73 -13.24 6.88 29.24
C ALA A 73 -12.97 5.36 29.23
N GLY A 74 -12.40 4.85 30.34
CA GLY A 74 -12.05 3.43 30.49
C GLY A 74 -10.92 2.93 29.58
N VAL A 75 -10.03 3.81 29.13
CA VAL A 75 -8.82 3.49 28.36
C VAL A 75 -7.63 3.35 29.31
N ASP A 76 -6.79 2.35 29.07
CA ASP A 76 -5.55 2.10 29.83
C ASP A 76 -4.32 2.65 29.11
N VAL A 77 -4.23 2.44 27.78
CA VAL A 77 -3.07 2.80 26.96
C VAL A 77 -3.51 3.68 25.80
N ALA A 78 -2.78 4.77 25.56
CA ALA A 78 -3.10 5.72 24.50
C ALA A 78 -1.98 5.85 23.49
N TYR A 79 -2.29 5.57 22.22
CA TYR A 79 -1.38 5.74 21.09
C TYR A 79 -1.59 7.09 20.43
N TYR A 80 -0.56 7.93 20.47
CA TYR A 80 -0.55 9.22 19.79
C TYR A 80 0.15 9.07 18.44
N LEU A 81 -0.63 8.90 17.38
CA LEU A 81 -0.12 8.70 16.01
C LEU A 81 -0.62 9.78 15.03
N VAL A 82 -1.13 10.88 15.58
CA VAL A 82 -1.54 12.04 14.79
C VAL A 82 -0.33 12.91 14.46
N HIS A 83 -0.32 13.43 13.25
CA HIS A 83 0.76 14.27 12.78
C HIS A 83 0.27 15.14 11.62
N SER A 84 0.50 16.45 11.74
CA SER A 84 0.14 17.41 10.69
C SER A 84 1.28 17.48 9.67
N MET A 85 1.06 16.88 8.49
CA MET A 85 1.97 17.00 7.34
C MET A 85 1.53 18.12 6.39
N SER A 86 0.77 19.11 6.88
CA SER A 86 0.36 20.25 6.08
C SER A 86 1.51 21.24 5.89
N SER A 87 1.63 21.77 4.67
CA SER A 87 2.63 22.79 4.31
C SER A 87 2.28 24.20 4.80
N THR A 88 1.31 24.35 5.70
CA THR A 88 0.95 25.63 6.31
C THR A 88 1.96 26.03 7.35
N ALA A 89 2.26 27.31 7.48
CA ALA A 89 3.25 27.84 8.43
C ALA A 89 2.94 27.51 9.89
N ASP A 90 1.70 27.15 10.20
CA ASP A 90 1.17 26.96 11.55
C ASP A 90 1.11 25.47 12.00
N PHE A 91 1.70 24.53 11.23
CA PHE A 91 1.57 23.11 11.60
C PHE A 91 2.28 22.78 12.93
N GLU A 92 3.42 23.43 13.25
CA GLU A 92 4.14 23.23 14.50
C GLU A 92 3.30 23.66 15.72
N ASP A 93 2.58 24.78 15.60
CA ASP A 93 1.70 25.27 16.66
C ASP A 93 0.48 24.35 16.84
N THR A 94 -0.07 23.85 15.75
CA THR A 94 -1.18 22.88 15.77
C THR A 94 -0.74 21.57 16.42
N ASP A 95 0.42 21.02 16.05
CA ASP A 95 0.97 19.80 16.64
C ASP A 95 1.26 19.98 18.14
N ARG A 96 1.80 21.16 18.53
CA ARG A 96 2.05 21.52 19.93
C ARG A 96 0.76 21.60 20.74
N LEU A 97 -0.27 22.29 20.21
CA LEU A 97 -1.58 22.38 20.87
C LEU A 97 -2.19 20.99 21.06
N ALA A 98 -2.22 20.19 19.99
CA ALA A 98 -2.76 18.85 20.03
C ALA A 98 -2.05 17.96 21.07
N ALA A 99 -0.71 17.99 21.11
CA ALA A 99 0.06 17.21 22.07
C ALA A 99 -0.18 17.65 23.52
N ARG A 100 -0.27 18.97 23.78
CA ARG A 100 -0.56 19.50 25.13
C ARG A 100 -1.96 19.14 25.60
N THR A 101 -2.97 19.28 24.73
CA THR A 101 -4.36 18.94 25.05
C THR A 101 -4.49 17.45 25.32
N PHE A 102 -3.89 16.61 24.45
CA PHE A 102 -3.87 15.16 24.63
C PHE A 102 -3.17 14.75 25.95
N ALA A 103 -2.01 15.30 26.25
CA ALA A 103 -1.25 15.01 27.46
C ALA A 103 -2.04 15.39 28.75
N ALA A 104 -2.68 16.55 28.73
CA ALA A 104 -3.46 17.04 29.89
C ALA A 104 -4.68 16.13 30.13
N GLU A 105 -5.44 15.81 29.10
CA GLU A 105 -6.63 14.96 29.22
C GLU A 105 -6.27 13.50 29.52
N ALA A 106 -5.16 12.96 28.96
CA ALA A 106 -4.66 11.63 29.29
C ALA A 106 -4.28 11.50 30.76
N ARG A 107 -3.61 12.54 31.33
CA ARG A 107 -3.30 12.59 32.75
C ARG A 107 -4.56 12.65 33.60
N SER A 108 -5.51 13.51 33.25
CA SER A 108 -6.78 13.67 33.97
C SER A 108 -7.62 12.41 33.96
N ALA A 109 -7.59 11.64 32.89
CA ALA A 109 -8.28 10.36 32.74
C ALA A 109 -7.57 9.18 33.42
N GLY A 110 -6.36 9.39 33.98
CA GLY A 110 -5.58 8.33 34.61
C GLY A 110 -5.03 7.29 33.64
N ILE A 111 -4.72 7.69 32.40
CA ILE A 111 -4.11 6.81 31.42
C ILE A 111 -2.80 6.25 31.97
N ARG A 112 -2.63 4.92 31.87
CA ARG A 112 -1.47 4.21 32.43
C ARG A 112 -0.22 4.37 31.59
N ARG A 113 -0.37 4.56 30.27
CA ARG A 113 0.75 4.72 29.34
C ARG A 113 0.35 5.48 28.07
N ILE A 114 1.23 6.36 27.64
CA ILE A 114 1.21 6.95 26.30
C ILE A 114 2.29 6.29 25.45
N VAL A 115 1.96 5.93 24.22
CA VAL A 115 2.90 5.44 23.21
C VAL A 115 2.89 6.37 22.02
N TYR A 116 4.06 6.90 21.67
CA TYR A 116 4.23 7.84 20.56
C TYR A 116 5.28 7.34 19.56
N LEU A 117 5.01 7.47 18.27
CA LEU A 117 5.97 7.21 17.22
C LEU A 117 6.49 8.54 16.66
N GLY A 118 7.71 8.88 17.02
CA GLY A 118 8.43 10.08 16.59
C GLY A 118 9.40 9.82 15.42
N GLY A 119 10.12 10.85 15.03
CA GLY A 119 11.23 10.78 14.07
C GLY A 119 12.57 10.67 14.78
N LEU A 120 13.48 9.88 14.21
CA LEU A 120 14.87 9.83 14.68
C LEU A 120 15.58 11.12 14.28
N ALA A 121 16.16 11.81 15.25
CA ALA A 121 16.95 13.01 15.04
C ALA A 121 18.44 12.68 14.97
N PRO A 122 19.25 13.49 14.27
CA PRO A 122 20.70 13.35 14.28
C PRO A 122 21.28 13.46 15.68
N LEU A 123 22.32 12.69 15.96
CA LEU A 123 22.99 12.71 17.26
C LEU A 123 23.57 14.10 17.56
N GLY A 124 23.22 14.67 18.70
CA GLY A 124 23.74 15.96 19.15
C GLY A 124 23.22 17.19 18.38
N ALA A 125 22.27 17.00 17.45
CA ALA A 125 21.68 18.12 16.74
C ALA A 125 20.87 19.01 17.70
N ARG A 126 21.08 20.32 17.57
CA ARG A 126 20.28 21.31 18.28
C ARG A 126 18.95 21.52 17.56
N ASP A 127 17.94 22.00 18.26
CA ASP A 127 16.60 22.21 17.70
C ASP A 127 16.59 23.12 16.47
N ASP A 128 17.49 24.12 16.42
CA ASP A 128 17.64 25.06 15.29
C ASP A 128 18.30 24.43 14.04
N GLU A 129 18.97 23.29 14.20
CA GLU A 129 19.61 22.54 13.12
C GLU A 129 18.64 21.51 12.49
N LEU A 130 17.55 21.16 13.20
CA LEU A 130 16.56 20.22 12.73
C LEU A 130 15.67 20.82 11.64
N SER A 131 15.21 19.99 10.71
CA SER A 131 14.12 20.40 9.82
C SER A 131 12.87 20.73 10.66
N PRO A 132 12.01 21.65 10.20
CA PRO A 132 10.77 21.98 10.93
C PRO A 132 9.96 20.75 11.32
N HIS A 133 9.90 19.77 10.42
CA HIS A 133 9.22 18.50 10.64
C HIS A 133 9.83 17.68 11.79
N LEU A 134 11.16 17.50 11.84
CA LEU A 134 11.83 16.76 12.91
C LEU A 134 11.75 17.51 14.22
N ARG A 135 11.83 18.84 14.20
CA ARG A 135 11.71 19.70 15.38
C ARG A 135 10.33 19.56 16.01
N SER A 136 9.23 19.66 15.23
CA SER A 136 7.87 19.46 15.73
C SER A 136 7.71 18.08 16.37
N ARG A 137 8.21 17.03 15.71
CA ARG A 137 8.12 15.66 16.27
C ARG A 137 8.92 15.48 17.57
N ALA A 138 10.09 16.09 17.67
CA ALA A 138 10.89 16.08 18.89
C ALA A 138 10.19 16.83 20.03
N GLU A 139 9.58 17.99 19.71
CA GLU A 139 8.80 18.78 20.67
C GLU A 139 7.57 18.02 21.16
N VAL A 140 6.79 17.40 20.28
CA VAL A 140 5.65 16.53 20.65
C VAL A 140 6.12 15.43 21.60
N GLY A 141 7.22 14.74 21.29
CA GLY A 141 7.79 13.71 22.17
C GLY A 141 8.12 14.24 23.56
N ARG A 142 8.73 15.44 23.69
CA ARG A 142 9.02 16.10 24.97
C ARG A 142 7.74 16.43 25.73
N ILE A 143 6.74 17.04 25.09
CA ILE A 143 5.45 17.38 25.72
C ILE A 143 4.79 16.13 26.32
N LEU A 144 4.79 15.02 25.59
CA LEU A 144 4.19 13.76 26.06
C LEU A 144 4.99 13.15 27.23
N LEU A 145 6.34 13.19 27.19
CA LEU A 145 7.19 12.73 28.29
C LEU A 145 6.99 13.55 29.57
N ASP A 146 6.81 14.86 29.40
CA ASP A 146 6.62 15.80 30.52
C ASP A 146 5.18 15.82 31.06
N SER A 147 4.27 15.01 30.48
CA SER A 147 2.85 14.95 30.87
C SER A 147 2.60 14.45 32.30
N GLY A 148 3.54 13.71 32.88
CA GLY A 148 3.37 12.97 34.12
C GLY A 148 2.70 11.61 33.94
N VAL A 149 2.35 11.22 32.70
CA VAL A 149 1.92 9.86 32.36
C VAL A 149 3.13 9.07 31.85
N PRO A 150 3.37 7.83 32.30
CA PRO A 150 4.43 6.99 31.75
C PRO A 150 4.36 6.94 30.22
N THR A 151 5.41 7.41 29.53
CA THR A 151 5.40 7.62 28.09
C THR A 151 6.55 6.88 27.42
N THR A 152 6.24 6.12 26.37
CA THR A 152 7.21 5.49 25.48
C THR A 152 7.26 6.26 24.17
N VAL A 153 8.38 6.91 23.89
CA VAL A 153 8.63 7.60 22.63
C VAL A 153 9.52 6.71 21.75
N LEU A 154 8.97 6.15 20.69
CA LEU A 154 9.74 5.40 19.69
C LEU A 154 10.20 6.36 18.58
N ARG A 155 11.49 6.38 18.26
CA ARG A 155 12.05 7.22 17.17
C ARG A 155 12.53 6.34 16.02
N ALA A 156 11.92 6.50 14.85
CA ALA A 156 12.30 5.79 13.64
C ALA A 156 12.84 6.76 12.57
N ALA A 157 13.82 6.32 11.78
CA ALA A 157 14.34 7.09 10.65
C ALA A 157 13.44 6.94 9.42
N VAL A 158 13.58 5.84 8.71
CA VAL A 158 12.84 5.54 7.46
C VAL A 158 12.09 4.23 7.60
N VAL A 159 10.78 4.29 7.55
CA VAL A 159 9.93 3.09 7.63
C VAL A 159 9.74 2.50 6.23
N ILE A 160 10.11 1.22 6.09
CA ILE A 160 10.02 0.46 4.83
C ILE A 160 8.77 -0.39 4.84
N GLY A 161 7.88 -0.09 3.91
CA GLY A 161 6.64 -0.84 3.70
C GLY A 161 5.80 -0.21 2.59
N SER A 162 5.04 -1.02 1.88
CA SER A 162 4.16 -0.55 0.80
C SER A 162 3.17 0.49 1.34
N GLY A 163 3.10 1.64 0.68
CA GLY A 163 2.25 2.78 1.09
C GLY A 163 2.93 3.79 2.02
N SER A 164 4.11 3.50 2.57
CA SER A 164 4.85 4.52 3.32
C SER A 164 5.44 5.57 2.38
N ALA A 165 5.30 6.85 2.71
CA ALA A 165 5.75 7.94 1.85
C ALA A 165 7.25 7.85 1.50
N SER A 166 8.08 7.51 2.47
CA SER A 166 9.53 7.35 2.28
C SER A 166 9.89 6.20 1.35
N PHE A 167 9.20 5.06 1.50
CA PHE A 167 9.40 3.90 0.64
C PHE A 167 8.89 4.16 -0.79
N GLU A 168 7.72 4.77 -0.95
CA GLU A 168 7.17 5.07 -2.26
C GLU A 168 8.04 6.11 -3.01
N MET A 169 8.59 7.08 -2.31
CA MET A 169 9.54 8.02 -2.89
C MET A 169 10.80 7.30 -3.41
N LEU A 170 11.41 6.43 -2.58
CA LEU A 170 12.54 5.59 -2.98
C LEU A 170 12.20 4.76 -4.23
N ARG A 171 11.04 4.13 -4.21
CA ARG A 171 10.50 3.30 -5.28
C ARG A 171 10.36 4.07 -6.58
N TYR A 172 9.58 5.15 -6.60
CA TYR A 172 9.30 5.90 -7.82
C TYR A 172 10.56 6.50 -8.43
N LEU A 173 11.46 7.06 -7.61
CA LEU A 173 12.74 7.57 -8.10
C LEU A 173 13.56 6.46 -8.77
N THR A 174 13.67 5.30 -8.12
CA THR A 174 14.47 4.20 -8.65
C THR A 174 13.85 3.54 -9.87
N GLU A 175 12.52 3.40 -9.92
CA GLU A 175 11.83 2.78 -11.05
C GLU A 175 11.82 3.66 -12.29
N ARG A 176 11.60 4.97 -12.13
CA ARG A 176 11.44 5.90 -13.24
C ARG A 176 12.76 6.41 -13.84
N LEU A 177 13.83 6.45 -13.05
CA LEU A 177 15.08 7.07 -13.46
C LEU A 177 16.21 6.03 -13.58
N PRO A 178 16.62 5.65 -14.81
CA PRO A 178 17.79 4.82 -15.03
C PRO A 178 19.10 5.57 -14.74
N VAL A 179 19.11 6.89 -14.93
CA VAL A 179 20.19 7.81 -14.60
C VAL A 179 19.63 8.89 -13.69
N MET A 180 20.25 9.09 -12.55
CA MET A 180 19.84 10.07 -11.55
C MET A 180 20.96 11.05 -11.25
N VAL A 181 20.68 12.32 -11.45
CA VAL A 181 21.47 13.41 -10.88
C VAL A 181 20.88 13.70 -9.50
N THR A 182 21.65 13.48 -8.46
CA THR A 182 21.15 13.52 -7.07
C THR A 182 21.91 14.57 -6.25
N PRO A 183 21.28 15.13 -5.21
CA PRO A 183 21.98 15.94 -4.23
C PRO A 183 23.03 15.14 -3.45
N SER A 184 23.99 15.83 -2.85
CA SER A 184 25.05 15.21 -2.04
C SER A 184 24.53 14.39 -0.85
N TRP A 185 23.36 14.75 -0.28
CA TRP A 185 22.76 14.04 0.86
C TRP A 185 22.37 12.58 0.56
N VAL A 186 22.35 12.15 -0.70
CA VAL A 186 22.15 10.73 -1.04
C VAL A 186 23.25 9.83 -0.45
N GLY A 187 24.40 10.42 -0.08
CA GLY A 187 25.47 9.78 0.68
C GLY A 187 25.25 9.72 2.20
N SER A 188 24.25 10.40 2.78
CA SER A 188 23.98 10.38 4.21
C SER A 188 23.55 8.99 4.66
N ARG A 189 24.03 8.56 5.85
CA ARG A 189 23.69 7.28 6.43
C ARG A 189 22.33 7.34 7.13
N VAL A 190 21.58 6.27 6.98
CA VAL A 190 20.25 6.09 7.57
C VAL A 190 20.10 4.63 8.02
N GLN A 191 19.35 4.41 9.08
CA GLN A 191 19.00 3.09 9.56
C GLN A 191 17.51 2.82 9.30
N PRO A 192 17.17 2.22 8.14
CA PRO A 192 15.78 1.92 7.81
C PRO A 192 15.23 0.80 8.69
N ILE A 193 13.91 0.81 8.92
CA ILE A 193 13.22 -0.21 9.69
C ILE A 193 12.00 -0.73 8.94
N ALA A 194 11.74 -2.03 8.96
CA ALA A 194 10.53 -2.61 8.40
C ALA A 194 9.29 -2.17 9.18
N VAL A 195 8.18 -1.87 8.48
CA VAL A 195 6.92 -1.50 9.13
C VAL A 195 6.45 -2.56 10.13
N ARG A 196 6.70 -3.83 9.86
CA ARG A 196 6.36 -4.94 10.78
C ARG A 196 7.11 -4.86 12.10
N ASP A 197 8.36 -4.41 12.09
CA ASP A 197 9.14 -4.23 13.32
C ASP A 197 8.68 -3.00 14.09
N VAL A 198 8.31 -1.91 13.39
CA VAL A 198 7.68 -0.74 14.02
C VAL A 198 6.40 -1.14 14.75
N LEU A 199 5.51 -1.91 14.08
CA LEU A 199 4.26 -2.36 14.69
C LEU A 199 4.49 -3.27 15.90
N ARG A 200 5.45 -4.19 15.83
CA ARG A 200 5.85 -5.03 16.95
C ARG A 200 6.30 -4.21 18.15
N TYR A 201 7.15 -3.19 17.95
CA TYR A 201 7.59 -2.31 19.02
C TYR A 201 6.43 -1.47 19.59
N LEU A 202 5.52 -1.01 18.74
CA LEU A 202 4.32 -0.30 19.19
C LEU A 202 3.43 -1.18 20.08
N VAL A 203 3.12 -2.39 19.62
CA VAL A 203 2.30 -3.35 20.40
C VAL A 203 2.99 -3.71 21.72
N GLY A 204 4.28 -4.05 21.68
CA GLY A 204 5.04 -4.40 22.88
C GLY A 204 5.15 -3.25 23.90
N SER A 205 5.13 -2.01 23.42
CA SER A 205 5.17 -0.83 24.29
C SER A 205 3.97 -0.69 25.22
N ALA A 206 2.82 -1.29 24.90
CA ALA A 206 1.64 -1.29 25.77
C ALA A 206 1.89 -2.00 27.11
N GLY A 207 2.74 -3.03 27.10
CA GLY A 207 3.04 -3.85 28.28
C GLY A 207 4.32 -3.43 29.05
N MET A 208 4.93 -2.30 28.73
CA MET A 208 6.15 -1.85 29.42
C MET A 208 5.89 -1.52 30.89
N PRO A 209 6.89 -1.73 31.78
CA PRO A 209 6.81 -1.37 33.20
C PRO A 209 6.46 0.11 33.41
N PRO A 210 5.64 0.46 34.41
CA PRO A 210 5.15 1.83 34.60
C PRO A 210 6.25 2.84 34.95
N ASP A 211 7.37 2.38 35.49
CA ASP A 211 8.57 3.18 35.78
C ASP A 211 9.41 3.53 34.56
N VAL A 212 9.11 2.92 33.42
CA VAL A 212 9.80 3.20 32.15
C VAL A 212 9.09 4.31 31.40
N SER A 213 9.65 5.52 31.46
CA SER A 213 9.17 6.71 30.74
C SER A 213 10.37 7.37 30.05
N ARG A 214 10.58 7.06 28.75
CA ARG A 214 11.74 7.58 28.00
C ARG A 214 11.58 7.40 26.49
N THR A 215 12.54 7.94 25.79
CA THR A 215 12.73 7.75 24.35
C THR A 215 13.56 6.50 24.06
N PHE A 216 13.20 5.79 22.97
CA PHE A 216 13.90 4.65 22.41
C PHE A 216 14.13 4.84 20.92
N ASP A 217 15.32 4.55 20.44
CA ASP A 217 15.62 4.46 19.03
C ASP A 217 15.20 3.10 18.49
N ILE A 218 14.53 3.09 17.34
CA ILE A 218 14.15 1.86 16.66
C ILE A 218 14.63 1.86 15.22
N GLY A 219 15.39 0.84 14.85
CA GLY A 219 16.01 0.67 13.54
C GLY A 219 16.06 -0.79 13.12
N GLY A 220 16.23 -1.02 11.83
CA GLY A 220 16.58 -2.34 11.30
C GLY A 220 18.06 -2.68 11.55
N PRO A 221 18.52 -3.85 11.13
CA PRO A 221 19.92 -4.27 11.35
C PRO A 221 20.91 -3.56 10.42
N ASP A 222 20.43 -2.91 9.35
CA ASP A 222 21.28 -2.34 8.32
C ASP A 222 21.43 -0.83 8.47
N VAL A 223 22.67 -0.34 8.44
CA VAL A 223 22.96 1.09 8.28
C VAL A 223 23.41 1.32 6.83
N LEU A 224 22.63 2.07 6.07
CA LEU A 224 22.77 2.23 4.63
C LEU A 224 22.81 3.71 4.24
N THR A 225 23.36 4.03 3.06
CA THR A 225 23.12 5.31 2.42
C THR A 225 21.90 5.24 1.51
N TYR A 226 21.24 6.37 1.23
CA TYR A 226 20.13 6.41 0.27
C TYR A 226 20.56 5.88 -1.10
N ARG A 227 21.78 6.17 -1.54
CA ARG A 227 22.37 5.59 -2.74
C ARG A 227 22.36 4.06 -2.70
N LYS A 228 22.82 3.46 -1.57
CA LYS A 228 22.84 2.01 -1.42
C LYS A 228 21.45 1.42 -1.39
N MET A 229 20.48 2.11 -0.74
CA MET A 229 19.08 1.70 -0.72
C MET A 229 18.47 1.67 -2.13
N MET A 230 18.74 2.68 -2.98
CA MET A 230 18.29 2.71 -4.37
C MET A 230 18.91 1.58 -5.21
N VAL A 231 20.19 1.28 -5.01
CA VAL A 231 20.87 0.17 -5.70
C VAL A 231 20.26 -1.17 -5.30
N LEU A 232 20.06 -1.41 -3.99
CA LEU A 232 19.43 -2.63 -3.48
C LEU A 232 17.98 -2.75 -3.97
N TYR A 233 17.24 -1.65 -3.96
CA TYR A 233 15.89 -1.63 -4.53
C TYR A 233 15.90 -2.08 -6.01
N ALA A 234 16.77 -1.51 -6.84
CA ALA A 234 16.88 -1.87 -8.25
C ALA A 234 17.20 -3.36 -8.44
N GLN A 235 18.07 -3.93 -7.61
CA GLN A 235 18.42 -5.36 -7.64
C GLN A 235 17.21 -6.24 -7.29
N VAL A 236 16.52 -5.96 -6.18
CA VAL A 236 15.33 -6.73 -5.74
C VAL A 236 14.16 -6.60 -6.72
N ALA A 237 13.97 -5.42 -7.30
CA ALA A 237 12.95 -5.18 -8.32
C ALA A 237 13.34 -5.75 -9.70
N GLY A 238 14.59 -6.27 -9.85
CA GLY A 238 15.13 -6.82 -11.11
C GLY A 238 15.27 -5.74 -12.19
N LEU A 239 15.60 -4.53 -11.83
CA LEU A 239 15.89 -3.43 -12.75
C LEU A 239 17.38 -3.45 -13.13
N ARG A 240 17.73 -2.80 -14.26
CA ARG A 240 19.13 -2.59 -14.62
C ARG A 240 19.81 -1.71 -13.57
N THR A 241 21.14 -1.79 -13.46
CA THR A 241 21.93 -0.94 -12.57
C THR A 241 21.62 0.54 -12.81
N ARG A 242 21.40 1.28 -11.71
CA ARG A 242 21.11 2.71 -11.74
C ARG A 242 22.42 3.50 -11.68
N LEU A 243 22.59 4.44 -12.61
CA LEU A 243 23.69 5.40 -12.55
C LEU A 243 23.26 6.57 -11.66
N ILE A 244 23.89 6.70 -10.50
CA ILE A 244 23.58 7.74 -9.52
C ILE A 244 24.80 8.67 -9.41
N VAL A 245 24.62 9.90 -9.89
CA VAL A 245 25.67 10.93 -9.93
C VAL A 245 25.32 12.03 -8.91
N PRO A 246 26.02 12.09 -7.77
CA PRO A 246 25.81 13.17 -6.81
C PRO A 246 26.40 14.48 -7.32
N VAL A 247 25.65 15.58 -7.19
CA VAL A 247 26.09 16.93 -7.53
C VAL A 247 25.91 17.88 -6.33
N PRO A 248 26.86 18.75 -6.03
CA PRO A 248 26.82 19.60 -4.85
C PRO A 248 25.83 20.76 -4.93
N VAL A 249 25.33 21.09 -6.13
CA VAL A 249 24.59 22.34 -6.42
C VAL A 249 23.07 22.23 -6.21
N LEU A 250 22.52 21.03 -5.98
CA LEU A 250 21.07 20.86 -5.81
C LEU A 250 20.61 21.25 -4.41
N THR A 251 19.93 22.40 -4.32
CA THR A 251 19.29 22.83 -3.07
C THR A 251 18.10 21.94 -2.71
N PRO A 252 17.70 21.83 -1.43
CA PRO A 252 16.53 21.04 -1.01
C PRO A 252 15.24 21.45 -1.73
N ARG A 253 15.08 22.75 -2.01
CA ARG A 253 13.91 23.30 -2.70
C ARG A 253 13.83 22.82 -4.16
N LEU A 254 14.95 22.85 -4.89
CA LEU A 254 15.03 22.32 -6.25
C LEU A 254 14.84 20.80 -6.25
N SER A 255 15.42 20.10 -5.29
CA SER A 255 15.26 18.64 -5.13
C SER A 255 13.82 18.24 -4.89
N SER A 256 13.07 18.96 -4.03
CA SER A 256 11.67 18.64 -3.75
C SER A 256 10.75 18.92 -4.95
N GLN A 257 11.00 19.96 -5.72
CA GLN A 257 10.26 20.24 -6.96
C GLN A 257 10.50 19.14 -8.00
N TRP A 258 11.76 18.73 -8.16
CA TRP A 258 12.13 17.65 -9.08
C TRP A 258 11.51 16.32 -8.66
N ILE A 259 11.51 15.98 -7.36
CA ILE A 259 10.84 14.78 -6.83
C ILE A 259 9.34 14.85 -7.14
N GLY A 260 8.68 15.97 -6.93
CA GLY A 260 7.26 16.17 -7.27
C GLY A 260 6.95 16.00 -8.76
N LEU A 261 7.92 16.32 -9.65
CA LEU A 261 7.78 16.10 -11.09
C LEU A 261 7.96 14.63 -11.48
N VAL A 262 8.90 13.93 -10.83
CA VAL A 262 9.24 12.54 -11.15
C VAL A 262 8.37 11.52 -10.43
N THR A 263 7.84 11.87 -9.25
CA THR A 263 7.03 10.97 -8.43
C THR A 263 5.61 11.50 -8.29
N PRO A 264 4.59 10.65 -8.10
CA PRO A 264 3.24 11.10 -7.79
C PRO A 264 3.08 11.50 -6.31
N VAL A 265 4.15 11.41 -5.51
CA VAL A 265 4.13 11.84 -4.12
C VAL A 265 3.98 13.36 -4.06
N PRO A 266 2.97 13.89 -3.36
CA PRO A 266 2.74 15.32 -3.28
C PRO A 266 3.97 16.08 -2.75
N ALA A 267 4.27 17.23 -3.33
CA ALA A 267 5.42 18.05 -2.93
C ALA A 267 5.36 18.47 -1.45
N SER A 268 4.15 18.59 -0.88
CA SER A 268 3.91 18.85 0.56
C SER A 268 4.45 17.74 1.47
N LEU A 269 4.47 16.49 1.00
CA LEU A 269 5.06 15.35 1.70
C LEU A 269 6.54 15.17 1.35
N ALA A 270 6.89 15.31 0.08
CA ALA A 270 8.26 15.11 -0.39
C ALA A 270 9.24 16.12 0.21
N ARG A 271 8.82 17.38 0.40
CA ARG A 271 9.71 18.45 0.90
C ARG A 271 10.18 18.22 2.34
N PRO A 272 9.32 18.00 3.36
CA PRO A 272 9.75 17.71 4.72
C PRO A 272 10.63 16.47 4.81
N LEU A 273 10.31 15.43 4.01
CA LEU A 273 11.12 14.22 3.94
C LEU A 273 12.52 14.51 3.39
N THR A 274 12.64 15.22 2.26
CA THR A 274 13.94 15.54 1.67
C THR A 274 14.80 16.46 2.53
N GLU A 275 14.19 17.38 3.26
CA GLU A 275 14.89 18.24 4.23
C GLU A 275 15.49 17.41 5.38
N SER A 276 14.78 16.40 5.83
CA SER A 276 15.24 15.48 6.87
C SER A 276 16.37 14.55 6.42
N LEU A 277 16.48 14.25 5.10
CA LEU A 277 17.50 13.37 4.55
C LEU A 277 18.93 13.96 4.55
N ARG A 278 19.07 15.25 4.81
CA ARG A 278 20.38 15.93 4.82
C ARG A 278 21.30 15.50 5.95
N HIS A 279 20.70 14.97 7.01
CA HIS A 279 21.38 14.57 8.21
C HIS A 279 21.54 13.05 8.27
N GLU A 280 22.58 12.62 8.95
CA GLU A 280 22.76 11.22 9.30
C GLU A 280 21.76 10.85 10.41
N VAL A 281 20.95 9.82 10.19
CA VAL A 281 19.93 9.36 11.14
C VAL A 281 20.09 7.86 11.38
N VAL A 282 20.95 7.55 12.36
CA VAL A 282 21.30 6.20 12.79
C VAL A 282 21.00 6.07 14.27
N CYS A 283 20.46 4.93 14.69
CA CYS A 283 20.16 4.67 16.11
C CYS A 283 21.43 4.74 16.95
N THR A 284 21.30 5.36 18.10
CA THR A 284 22.40 5.53 19.06
C THR A 284 22.37 4.48 20.16
N GLU A 285 21.26 3.78 20.30
CA GLU A 285 21.04 2.74 21.30
C GLU A 285 20.04 1.70 20.75
N ASN A 286 19.88 0.59 21.45
CA ASN A 286 18.94 -0.47 21.14
C ASN A 286 18.26 -1.01 22.41
N ASP A 287 18.06 -0.14 23.39
CA ASP A 287 17.52 -0.49 24.71
C ASP A 287 16.09 -1.00 24.68
N ILE A 288 15.33 -0.70 23.60
CA ILE A 288 13.95 -1.19 23.41
C ILE A 288 13.88 -2.73 23.48
N THR A 289 14.93 -3.42 23.04
CA THR A 289 14.99 -4.89 23.03
C THR A 289 15.00 -5.52 24.41
N ARG A 290 15.30 -4.75 25.46
CA ARG A 290 15.19 -5.20 26.85
C ARG A 290 13.74 -5.40 27.27
N TYR A 291 12.81 -4.66 26.68
CA TYR A 291 11.38 -4.68 27.01
C TYR A 291 10.54 -5.38 25.94
N VAL A 292 10.96 -5.27 24.69
CA VAL A 292 10.31 -5.90 23.53
C VAL A 292 11.40 -6.71 22.80
N PRO A 293 11.71 -7.91 23.26
CA PRO A 293 12.80 -8.74 22.70
C PRO A 293 12.56 -9.04 21.22
N ASP A 294 13.65 -9.08 20.47
CA ASP A 294 13.63 -9.52 19.09
C ASP A 294 13.38 -11.03 19.02
N GLY A 295 12.41 -11.44 18.21
CA GLY A 295 12.18 -12.84 17.90
C GLY A 295 13.13 -13.34 16.81
N PRO A 296 13.07 -14.64 16.45
CA PRO A 296 13.86 -15.20 15.36
C PRO A 296 13.67 -14.43 14.04
N GLY A 297 14.79 -14.09 13.38
CA GLY A 297 14.75 -13.33 12.12
C GLY A 297 14.35 -11.85 12.26
N ARG A 298 14.47 -11.28 13.46
CA ARG A 298 14.16 -9.88 13.76
C ARG A 298 15.38 -9.11 14.30
N PRO A 299 15.50 -7.81 14.08
CA PRO A 299 14.67 -7.03 13.13
C PRO A 299 14.93 -7.43 11.68
N ILE A 300 13.95 -7.19 10.81
CA ILE A 300 13.98 -7.61 9.39
C ILE A 300 15.03 -6.80 8.62
N PRO A 301 15.97 -7.46 7.88
CA PRO A 301 16.92 -6.76 7.03
C PRO A 301 16.23 -5.95 5.91
N PHE A 302 16.90 -4.87 5.47
CA PHE A 302 16.36 -3.96 4.47
C PHE A 302 15.97 -4.65 3.16
N GLU A 303 16.82 -5.56 2.66
CA GLU A 303 16.56 -6.29 1.42
C GLU A 303 15.32 -7.20 1.54
N GLU A 304 15.11 -7.84 2.67
CA GLU A 304 13.92 -8.65 2.92
C GLU A 304 12.67 -7.77 3.09
N SER A 305 12.81 -6.60 3.73
CA SER A 305 11.74 -5.60 3.80
C SER A 305 11.27 -5.16 2.41
N LEU A 306 12.22 -4.97 1.48
CA LEU A 306 11.91 -4.65 0.08
C LEU A 306 11.17 -5.80 -0.62
N ARG A 307 11.65 -7.05 -0.45
CA ARG A 307 10.98 -8.22 -1.03
C ARG A 307 9.53 -8.35 -0.55
N LEU A 308 9.32 -8.18 0.75
CA LEU A 308 7.99 -8.21 1.36
C LEU A 308 7.09 -7.10 0.81
N ALA A 309 7.58 -5.85 0.75
CA ALA A 309 6.81 -4.73 0.22
C ALA A 309 6.46 -4.91 -1.26
N LEU A 310 7.42 -5.37 -2.09
CA LEU A 310 7.20 -5.57 -3.52
C LEU A 310 6.32 -6.78 -3.84
N ARG A 311 6.44 -7.87 -3.08
CA ARG A 311 5.59 -9.05 -3.24
C ARG A 311 4.13 -8.71 -3.00
N ARG A 312 3.83 -8.04 -1.91
CA ARG A 312 2.47 -7.65 -1.53
C ARG A 312 1.81 -6.71 -2.54
N VAL A 313 2.57 -5.79 -3.11
CA VAL A 313 2.04 -4.92 -4.16
C VAL A 313 1.60 -5.73 -5.37
N ARG A 314 2.34 -6.76 -5.75
CA ARG A 314 1.98 -7.65 -6.86
C ARG A 314 0.74 -8.49 -6.52
N GLU A 315 0.67 -9.02 -5.31
CA GLU A 315 -0.42 -9.89 -4.86
C GLU A 315 -1.70 -9.09 -4.58
N ALA A 316 -1.66 -8.03 -3.78
CA ALA A 316 -2.85 -7.30 -3.33
C ALA A 316 -3.57 -6.50 -4.41
N ARG A 317 -2.87 -6.07 -5.48
CA ARG A 317 -3.48 -5.32 -6.59
C ARG A 317 -4.07 -6.18 -7.68
N VAL A 318 -3.62 -7.42 -7.80
CA VAL A 318 -4.13 -8.39 -8.78
C VAL A 318 -5.21 -9.27 -8.16
N THR A 319 -5.28 -9.33 -6.85
CA THR A 319 -6.18 -10.23 -6.14
C THR A 319 -7.48 -9.54 -5.77
N THR A 320 -8.56 -9.85 -6.47
CA THR A 320 -9.91 -9.72 -5.95
C THR A 320 -10.09 -10.75 -4.82
N ARG A 321 -10.35 -10.31 -3.61
CA ARG A 321 -10.94 -10.95 -2.39
C ARG A 321 -10.70 -12.44 -2.06
N TRP A 322 -10.00 -13.29 -2.84
CA TRP A 322 -10.07 -14.74 -2.70
C TRP A 322 -8.74 -15.49 -2.67
N THR A 323 -7.61 -14.88 -2.41
CA THR A 323 -6.40 -15.65 -2.14
C THR A 323 -6.20 -15.83 -0.65
N SER A 324 -6.52 -17.02 -0.19
CA SER A 324 -6.31 -17.58 1.13
C SER A 324 -4.82 -17.75 1.55
N ALA A 325 -3.88 -17.12 0.87
CA ALA A 325 -2.44 -17.24 1.14
C ALA A 325 -1.89 -16.20 2.14
N SER A 326 -2.73 -15.26 2.61
CA SER A 326 -2.31 -14.30 3.64
C SER A 326 -3.47 -14.01 4.58
N PRO A 327 -3.24 -14.00 5.90
CA PRO A 327 -4.29 -13.62 6.84
C PRO A 327 -4.74 -12.18 6.52
N PRO A 328 -6.07 -11.91 6.51
CA PRO A 328 -6.60 -10.56 6.40
C PRO A 328 -5.98 -9.66 7.47
N GLY A 329 -5.64 -8.42 7.11
CA GLY A 329 -5.05 -7.46 8.04
C GLY A 329 -3.52 -7.53 8.17
N ALA A 330 -2.82 -8.25 7.29
CA ALA A 330 -1.36 -8.23 7.29
C ALA A 330 -0.80 -6.81 7.12
N PRO A 331 0.29 -6.43 7.82
CA PRO A 331 0.82 -5.05 7.89
C PRO A 331 1.12 -4.38 6.54
N SER A 332 1.28 -5.16 5.49
CA SER A 332 1.56 -4.69 4.12
C SER A 332 0.35 -4.62 3.21
N ASP A 333 -0.86 -4.97 3.71
CA ASP A 333 -2.07 -4.88 2.90
C ASP A 333 -2.45 -3.42 2.65
N PRO A 334 -2.95 -3.07 1.44
CA PRO A 334 -3.49 -1.74 1.18
C PRO A 334 -4.68 -1.45 2.10
N LEU A 335 -4.69 -0.23 2.65
CA LEU A 335 -5.81 0.26 3.44
C LEU A 335 -6.70 1.17 2.60
N PRO A 336 -8.01 1.28 2.90
CA PRO A 336 -8.94 2.15 2.18
C PRO A 336 -8.51 3.62 2.14
N THR A 337 -7.73 4.05 3.13
CA THR A 337 -7.22 5.42 3.25
C THR A 337 -5.78 5.59 2.74
N ASP A 338 -5.14 4.52 2.25
CA ASP A 338 -3.83 4.67 1.62
C ASP A 338 -3.98 5.57 0.38
N PRO A 339 -3.06 6.51 0.16
CA PRO A 339 -3.14 7.40 -0.98
C PRO A 339 -3.05 6.66 -2.32
N ASP A 340 -3.62 7.23 -3.38
CA ASP A 340 -3.62 6.66 -4.74
C ASP A 340 -2.21 6.37 -5.29
N TRP A 341 -1.20 7.09 -4.80
CA TRP A 341 0.19 6.85 -5.15
C TRP A 341 0.85 5.71 -4.36
N ALA A 342 0.18 5.19 -3.33
CA ALA A 342 0.71 4.08 -2.52
C ALA A 342 0.78 2.79 -3.35
N GLY A 343 1.86 2.02 -3.15
CA GLY A 343 2.03 0.71 -3.75
C GLY A 343 2.46 0.71 -5.24
N GLY A 344 2.91 1.83 -5.82
CA GLY A 344 3.46 1.94 -7.16
C GLY A 344 2.42 2.18 -8.27
N SER A 345 2.86 2.22 -9.51
CA SER A 345 2.00 2.46 -10.67
C SER A 345 1.32 1.15 -11.10
N LEU A 346 0.00 1.11 -11.07
CA LEU A 346 -0.80 0.10 -11.75
C LEU A 346 -1.74 0.83 -12.71
N TYR A 347 -1.57 0.59 -14.00
CA TYR A 347 -2.48 1.11 -15.00
C TYR A 347 -3.67 0.17 -15.16
N THR A 348 -4.87 0.72 -15.14
CA THR A 348 -6.12 -0.03 -15.27
C THR A 348 -6.96 0.57 -16.38
N ASP A 349 -7.45 -0.26 -17.30
CA ASP A 349 -8.54 0.06 -18.22
C ASP A 349 -9.73 -0.84 -17.84
N GLU A 350 -10.74 -0.25 -17.21
CA GLU A 350 -11.94 -0.96 -16.76
C GLU A 350 -13.16 -0.57 -17.59
N ARG A 351 -13.94 -1.58 -17.96
CA ARG A 351 -15.15 -1.42 -18.77
C ARG A 351 -16.25 -2.29 -18.21
N THR A 352 -17.39 -1.68 -17.93
CA THR A 352 -18.60 -2.36 -17.46
C THR A 352 -19.73 -2.19 -18.46
N ARG A 353 -20.49 -3.25 -18.71
CA ARG A 353 -21.65 -3.24 -19.59
C ARG A 353 -22.78 -4.09 -19.02
N THR A 354 -23.97 -3.55 -18.99
CA THR A 354 -25.18 -4.36 -18.77
C THR A 354 -25.44 -5.20 -20.02
N VAL A 355 -25.78 -6.48 -19.83
CA VAL A 355 -25.96 -7.47 -20.90
C VAL A 355 -27.35 -8.08 -20.75
N ASP A 356 -28.13 -8.08 -21.84
CA ASP A 356 -29.46 -8.72 -21.88
C ASP A 356 -29.34 -10.22 -22.15
N ALA A 357 -28.62 -10.93 -21.28
CA ALA A 357 -28.45 -12.37 -21.32
C ALA A 357 -28.33 -12.92 -19.89
N SER A 358 -28.49 -14.25 -19.74
CA SER A 358 -28.29 -14.87 -18.45
C SER A 358 -26.79 -14.88 -18.05
N PRO A 359 -26.48 -14.90 -16.75
CA PRO A 359 -25.09 -15.04 -16.30
C PRO A 359 -24.36 -16.24 -16.91
N GLU A 360 -25.07 -17.35 -17.09
CA GLU A 360 -24.52 -18.59 -17.68
C GLU A 360 -24.20 -18.44 -19.17
N SER A 361 -25.04 -17.71 -19.93
CA SER A 361 -24.78 -17.44 -21.34
C SER A 361 -23.57 -16.53 -21.50
N LEU A 362 -23.49 -15.46 -20.70
CA LEU A 362 -22.33 -14.58 -20.68
C LEU A 362 -21.05 -15.31 -20.26
N TRP A 363 -21.13 -16.17 -19.24
CA TRP A 363 -19.97 -16.97 -18.80
C TRP A 363 -19.47 -17.90 -19.89
N ARG A 364 -20.36 -18.55 -20.63
CA ARG A 364 -20.00 -19.45 -21.74
C ARG A 364 -19.19 -18.72 -22.80
N VAL A 365 -19.56 -17.50 -23.14
CA VAL A 365 -18.81 -16.65 -24.08
C VAL A 365 -17.44 -16.28 -23.51
N ILE A 366 -17.37 -15.90 -22.22
CA ILE A 366 -16.11 -15.59 -21.54
C ILE A 366 -15.19 -16.81 -21.50
N GLU A 367 -15.70 -17.97 -21.09
CA GLU A 367 -14.91 -19.21 -21.05
C GLU A 367 -14.52 -19.68 -22.45
N GLY A 368 -15.26 -19.27 -23.50
CA GLY A 368 -14.99 -19.54 -24.91
C GLY A 368 -13.94 -18.65 -25.57
N VAL A 369 -13.40 -17.65 -24.93
CA VAL A 369 -12.41 -16.70 -25.49
C VAL A 369 -11.13 -17.37 -25.95
N GLY A 370 -10.54 -16.92 -27.06
CA GLY A 370 -9.27 -17.40 -27.63
C GLY A 370 -9.41 -18.61 -28.52
N GLY A 371 -8.30 -19.07 -29.08
CA GLY A 371 -8.28 -20.17 -30.07
C GLY A 371 -9.09 -19.84 -31.31
N GLU A 372 -9.94 -20.78 -31.78
CA GLU A 372 -10.76 -20.61 -32.97
C GLU A 372 -11.82 -19.51 -32.84
N ASN A 373 -12.34 -19.27 -31.63
CA ASN A 373 -13.33 -18.22 -31.36
C ASN A 373 -12.73 -16.81 -31.40
N GLY A 374 -11.40 -16.71 -31.32
CA GLY A 374 -10.69 -15.43 -31.28
C GLY A 374 -10.95 -14.60 -30.02
N TRP A 375 -10.55 -13.32 -30.06
CA TRP A 375 -10.59 -12.40 -28.92
C TRP A 375 -11.74 -11.39 -28.99
N TYR A 376 -12.76 -11.65 -29.79
CA TYR A 376 -13.92 -10.77 -30.00
C TYR A 376 -13.56 -9.30 -30.29
N SER A 377 -12.36 -9.05 -30.83
CA SER A 377 -11.87 -7.72 -31.20
C SER A 377 -11.08 -7.78 -32.50
N PHE A 378 -10.59 -6.64 -33.00
CA PHE A 378 -9.87 -6.50 -34.27
C PHE A 378 -8.79 -7.58 -34.48
N PRO A 379 -8.98 -8.56 -35.36
CA PRO A 379 -8.02 -9.65 -35.57
C PRO A 379 -6.63 -9.15 -36.00
N LEU A 380 -6.59 -8.10 -36.81
CA LEU A 380 -5.36 -7.46 -37.29
C LEU A 380 -4.52 -6.86 -36.13
N ALA A 381 -5.15 -6.26 -35.10
CA ALA A 381 -4.41 -5.70 -33.97
C ALA A 381 -3.68 -6.78 -33.16
N TRP A 382 -4.32 -7.92 -32.99
CA TRP A 382 -3.71 -9.08 -32.31
C TRP A 382 -2.65 -9.77 -33.17
N ALA A 383 -2.85 -9.84 -34.51
CA ALA A 383 -1.87 -10.37 -35.43
C ALA A 383 -0.60 -9.52 -35.49
N VAL A 384 -0.72 -8.20 -35.61
CA VAL A 384 0.42 -7.24 -35.53
C VAL A 384 1.15 -7.36 -34.23
N ARG A 385 0.42 -7.45 -33.12
CA ARG A 385 0.99 -7.63 -31.80
C ARG A 385 1.76 -8.95 -31.64
N GLY A 386 1.20 -10.06 -32.11
CA GLY A 386 1.86 -11.37 -32.08
C GLY A 386 3.11 -11.40 -32.95
N TRP A 387 3.10 -10.67 -34.07
CA TRP A 387 4.28 -10.53 -34.94
C TRP A 387 5.38 -9.70 -34.28
N ALA A 388 5.02 -8.57 -33.62
CA ALA A 388 5.95 -7.75 -32.87
C ALA A 388 6.57 -8.52 -31.68
N ASP A 389 5.78 -9.33 -30.97
CA ASP A 389 6.26 -10.16 -29.87
C ASP A 389 7.28 -11.21 -30.34
N ARG A 390 7.07 -11.83 -31.53
CA ARG A 390 8.06 -12.73 -32.13
C ARG A 390 9.36 -12.04 -32.47
N PHE A 391 9.29 -10.80 -32.98
CA PHE A 391 10.48 -10.06 -33.37
C PHE A 391 11.40 -9.77 -32.16
N VAL A 392 10.83 -9.62 -30.96
CA VAL A 392 11.59 -9.48 -29.70
C VAL A 392 11.84 -10.81 -28.98
N GLY A 393 11.56 -11.96 -29.64
CA GLY A 393 11.80 -13.30 -29.12
C GLY A 393 10.78 -13.77 -28.09
N GLY A 394 9.54 -13.28 -28.13
CA GLY A 394 8.41 -13.73 -27.36
C GLY A 394 7.67 -14.94 -27.96
N VAL A 395 6.59 -15.36 -27.31
CA VAL A 395 5.85 -16.62 -27.63
C VAL A 395 5.01 -16.54 -28.90
N GLY A 396 4.65 -15.32 -29.34
CA GLY A 396 3.73 -15.10 -30.49
C GLY A 396 2.34 -15.73 -30.30
N LEU A 397 1.52 -15.76 -31.36
CA LEU A 397 0.12 -16.25 -31.33
C LEU A 397 -0.02 -17.79 -31.43
N ARG A 398 1.01 -18.61 -31.14
CA ARG A 398 1.03 -20.01 -31.60
C ARG A 398 0.63 -21.09 -30.61
N ARG A 399 0.15 -20.77 -29.38
CA ARG A 399 -0.11 -21.86 -28.43
C ARG A 399 -1.51 -22.50 -28.56
N GLY A 400 -2.44 -21.85 -29.23
CA GLY A 400 -3.79 -22.38 -29.37
C GLY A 400 -4.48 -22.59 -28.01
N ARG A 401 -5.55 -23.33 -28.03
CA ARG A 401 -6.36 -23.69 -26.87
C ARG A 401 -6.36 -25.20 -26.70
N ARG A 402 -6.16 -25.72 -25.47
CA ARG A 402 -6.15 -27.17 -25.20
C ARG A 402 -7.53 -27.82 -25.37
N ASP A 403 -8.58 -27.12 -24.92
CA ASP A 403 -9.97 -27.57 -24.91
C ASP A 403 -10.88 -26.42 -25.34
N ALA A 404 -11.72 -26.67 -26.39
CA ALA A 404 -12.57 -25.64 -26.97
C ALA A 404 -13.68 -25.14 -26.03
N ALA A 405 -14.10 -25.93 -25.03
CA ALA A 405 -15.22 -25.63 -24.18
C ALA A 405 -14.83 -25.27 -22.73
N ARG A 406 -13.70 -25.79 -22.23
CA ARG A 406 -13.35 -25.64 -20.80
C ARG A 406 -11.91 -25.19 -20.60
N LEU A 407 -11.75 -24.20 -19.71
CA LEU A 407 -10.46 -23.72 -19.24
C LEU A 407 -10.13 -24.28 -17.85
N ARG A 408 -8.82 -24.43 -17.57
CA ARG A 408 -8.28 -24.75 -16.26
C ARG A 408 -7.14 -23.79 -15.90
N VAL A 409 -6.91 -23.58 -14.63
CA VAL A 409 -5.73 -22.84 -14.16
C VAL A 409 -4.47 -23.50 -14.74
N GLY A 410 -3.59 -22.68 -15.31
CA GLY A 410 -2.38 -23.11 -15.99
C GLY A 410 -2.53 -23.36 -17.49
N ASP A 411 -3.76 -23.37 -18.08
CA ASP A 411 -3.93 -23.51 -19.52
C ASP A 411 -3.34 -22.30 -20.26
N ALA A 412 -2.65 -22.58 -21.37
CA ALA A 412 -2.21 -21.55 -22.29
C ALA A 412 -3.36 -21.20 -23.26
N LEU A 413 -3.57 -19.92 -23.43
CA LEU A 413 -4.60 -19.32 -24.28
C LEU A 413 -3.93 -18.28 -25.18
N ASP A 414 -3.45 -18.68 -26.34
CA ASP A 414 -2.60 -17.90 -27.25
C ASP A 414 -1.32 -17.40 -26.54
N PHE A 415 -1.23 -16.13 -26.19
CA PHE A 415 -0.14 -15.51 -25.44
C PHE A 415 -0.50 -15.21 -23.96
N TRP A 416 -1.64 -15.72 -23.51
CA TRP A 416 -2.10 -15.62 -22.14
C TRP A 416 -2.01 -16.98 -21.44
N ARG A 417 -1.92 -16.94 -20.13
CA ARG A 417 -2.06 -18.10 -19.24
C ARG A 417 -3.21 -17.87 -18.29
N VAL A 418 -4.06 -18.87 -18.16
CA VAL A 418 -5.13 -18.85 -17.16
C VAL A 418 -4.48 -18.89 -15.76
N GLU A 419 -4.58 -17.79 -15.03
CA GLU A 419 -4.05 -17.66 -13.68
C GLU A 419 -5.11 -18.02 -12.63
N GLU A 420 -6.35 -17.63 -12.88
CA GLU A 420 -7.48 -17.88 -11.98
C GLU A 420 -8.75 -18.09 -12.80
N ILE A 421 -9.59 -19.01 -12.35
CA ILE A 421 -10.93 -19.23 -12.90
C ILE A 421 -11.90 -19.57 -11.74
N ASP A 422 -12.88 -18.70 -11.53
CA ASP A 422 -14.06 -18.92 -10.68
C ASP A 422 -15.28 -19.03 -11.61
N ARG A 423 -15.73 -20.28 -11.83
CA ARG A 423 -16.73 -20.58 -12.87
C ARG A 423 -18.05 -19.85 -12.62
N GLY A 424 -18.53 -19.22 -13.66
CA GLY A 424 -19.72 -18.38 -13.62
C GLY A 424 -19.45 -16.94 -13.15
N ARG A 425 -18.24 -16.62 -12.70
CA ARG A 425 -17.93 -15.35 -12.05
C ARG A 425 -16.72 -14.62 -12.58
N LEU A 426 -15.54 -15.27 -12.65
CA LEU A 426 -14.29 -14.61 -12.97
C LEU A 426 -13.35 -15.50 -13.79
N LEU A 427 -12.79 -14.95 -14.86
CA LEU A 427 -11.63 -15.46 -15.57
C LEU A 427 -10.53 -14.42 -15.54
N ARG A 428 -9.35 -14.78 -14.97
CA ARG A 428 -8.15 -13.96 -14.98
C ARG A 428 -7.07 -14.61 -15.82
N LEU A 429 -6.52 -13.83 -16.73
CA LEU A 429 -5.47 -14.22 -17.64
C LEU A 429 -4.22 -13.38 -17.38
N ARG A 430 -3.05 -14.02 -17.31
CA ARG A 430 -1.76 -13.35 -17.24
C ARG A 430 -1.06 -13.39 -18.59
N ALA A 431 -0.54 -12.25 -19.05
CA ALA A 431 0.23 -12.19 -20.28
C ALA A 431 1.58 -12.91 -20.15
N GLU A 432 1.90 -13.76 -21.09
CA GLU A 432 3.20 -14.45 -21.24
C GLU A 432 4.09 -13.83 -22.31
N MET A 433 3.59 -12.84 -23.04
CA MET A 433 4.38 -12.08 -24.00
C MET A 433 5.48 -11.27 -23.29
N ARG A 434 6.55 -10.94 -24.00
CA ARG A 434 7.64 -10.10 -23.48
C ARG A 434 7.19 -8.65 -23.39
N LEU A 435 6.76 -8.27 -22.20
CA LEU A 435 6.37 -6.91 -21.85
C LEU A 435 7.41 -6.27 -20.93
N PRO A 436 7.58 -4.95 -20.98
CA PRO A 436 8.35 -4.24 -19.98
C PRO A 436 7.53 -4.04 -18.68
N GLY A 437 6.94 -5.12 -18.18
CA GLY A 437 6.04 -5.15 -17.03
C GLY A 437 5.26 -6.44 -16.95
N LEU A 438 4.27 -6.48 -16.07
CA LEU A 438 3.31 -7.57 -15.93
C LEU A 438 1.94 -7.08 -16.39
N ALA A 439 1.20 -7.89 -17.12
CA ALA A 439 -0.13 -7.55 -17.57
C ALA A 439 -1.13 -8.67 -17.30
N TRP A 440 -2.34 -8.28 -16.96
CA TRP A 440 -3.47 -9.19 -16.74
C TRP A 440 -4.71 -8.69 -17.47
N LEU A 441 -5.55 -9.63 -17.83
CA LEU A 441 -6.89 -9.38 -18.33
C LEU A 441 -7.88 -10.15 -17.46
N GLU A 442 -8.81 -9.43 -16.86
CA GLU A 442 -9.89 -10.00 -16.07
C GLU A 442 -11.22 -9.82 -16.80
N MET A 443 -12.02 -10.85 -16.80
CA MET A 443 -13.38 -10.86 -17.33
C MET A 443 -14.31 -11.43 -16.26
N ALA A 444 -15.28 -10.65 -15.83
CA ALA A 444 -16.17 -11.03 -14.75
C ALA A 444 -17.65 -10.90 -15.16
N VAL A 445 -18.44 -11.77 -14.56
CA VAL A 445 -19.91 -11.72 -14.56
C VAL A 445 -20.35 -11.24 -13.19
N ASP A 446 -20.99 -10.08 -13.15
CA ASP A 446 -21.56 -9.49 -11.95
C ASP A 446 -23.07 -9.29 -12.14
N GLN A 447 -23.77 -8.90 -11.09
CA GLN A 447 -25.14 -8.39 -11.17
C GLN A 447 -25.16 -6.93 -10.73
N ASP A 448 -25.92 -6.08 -11.42
CA ASP A 448 -26.10 -4.70 -11.01
C ASP A 448 -27.10 -4.62 -9.84
N GLU A 449 -27.29 -3.42 -9.27
CA GLU A 449 -28.20 -3.16 -8.15
C GLU A 449 -29.67 -3.55 -8.44
N ARG A 450 -30.03 -3.76 -9.70
CA ARG A 450 -31.36 -4.19 -10.17
C ARG A 450 -31.41 -5.67 -10.52
N GLY A 451 -30.35 -6.44 -10.22
CA GLY A 451 -30.25 -7.86 -10.51
C GLY A 451 -30.04 -8.19 -12.00
N ARG A 452 -29.70 -7.21 -12.86
CA ARG A 452 -29.40 -7.47 -14.28
C ARG A 452 -27.97 -7.95 -14.44
N THR A 453 -27.75 -8.84 -15.39
CA THR A 453 -26.40 -9.34 -15.71
C THR A 453 -25.49 -8.20 -16.19
N SER A 454 -24.31 -8.10 -15.59
CA SER A 454 -23.28 -7.12 -15.92
C SER A 454 -21.97 -7.78 -16.27
N TYR A 455 -21.41 -7.42 -17.41
CA TYR A 455 -20.07 -7.81 -17.82
C TYR A 455 -19.06 -6.76 -17.40
N ARG A 456 -18.04 -7.18 -16.67
CA ARG A 456 -16.91 -6.31 -16.27
C ARG A 456 -15.62 -6.86 -16.84
N GLN A 457 -14.90 -6.02 -17.57
CA GLN A 457 -13.60 -6.32 -18.16
C GLN A 457 -12.56 -5.35 -17.59
N ARG A 458 -11.43 -5.87 -17.09
CA ARG A 458 -10.32 -5.06 -16.58
C ARG A 458 -9.02 -5.51 -17.22
N ALA A 459 -8.33 -4.59 -17.89
CA ALA A 459 -6.95 -4.78 -18.32
C ALA A 459 -6.04 -4.08 -17.32
N LEU A 460 -5.12 -4.82 -16.72
CA LEU A 460 -4.21 -4.36 -15.69
C LEU A 460 -2.77 -4.42 -16.21
N PHE A 461 -1.99 -3.37 -15.98
CA PHE A 461 -0.59 -3.34 -16.35
C PHE A 461 0.28 -2.75 -15.24
N HIS A 462 1.21 -3.55 -14.74
CA HIS A 462 2.21 -3.13 -13.77
C HIS A 462 3.53 -2.86 -14.51
N PRO A 463 3.89 -1.59 -14.75
CA PRO A 463 5.07 -1.23 -15.52
C PRO A 463 6.35 -1.58 -14.77
N ARG A 464 7.40 -1.95 -15.52
CA ARG A 464 8.74 -2.18 -14.99
C ARG A 464 9.70 -1.10 -15.48
N GLY A 465 10.01 -0.17 -14.62
CA GLY A 465 10.88 0.96 -14.92
C GLY A 465 10.31 1.91 -15.97
N LEU A 466 11.15 2.81 -16.49
CA LEU A 466 10.75 3.80 -17.47
C LEU A 466 10.23 3.17 -18.78
N ALA A 467 10.84 2.06 -19.21
CA ALA A 467 10.39 1.34 -20.42
C ALA A 467 8.93 0.87 -20.29
N GLY A 468 8.51 0.41 -19.10
CA GLY A 468 7.11 0.03 -18.85
C GLY A 468 6.17 1.23 -18.89
N GLN A 469 6.58 2.36 -18.34
CA GLN A 469 5.81 3.60 -18.38
C GLN A 469 5.59 4.08 -19.82
N THR A 470 6.69 4.19 -20.57
CA THR A 470 6.64 4.61 -21.98
C THR A 470 5.80 3.67 -22.83
N TYR A 471 5.95 2.36 -22.61
CA TYR A 471 5.15 1.35 -23.28
C TYR A 471 3.64 1.57 -23.04
N TRP A 472 3.21 1.75 -21.79
CA TRP A 472 1.79 1.97 -21.49
C TRP A 472 1.25 3.20 -22.23
N TRP A 473 1.92 4.33 -22.13
CA TRP A 473 1.48 5.56 -22.81
C TRP A 473 1.44 5.43 -24.33
N SER A 474 2.32 4.63 -24.92
CA SER A 474 2.31 4.38 -26.37
C SER A 474 1.13 3.50 -26.82
N VAL A 475 0.68 2.57 -25.96
CA VAL A 475 -0.40 1.63 -26.31
C VAL A 475 -1.78 2.06 -25.77
N ALA A 476 -1.86 2.99 -24.84
CA ALA A 476 -3.10 3.44 -24.22
C ALA A 476 -4.20 3.87 -25.22
N PRO A 477 -3.92 4.62 -26.32
CA PRO A 477 -4.92 4.96 -27.32
C PRO A 477 -5.51 3.73 -28.02
N PHE A 478 -4.67 2.73 -28.27
CA PHE A 478 -5.09 1.47 -28.91
C PHE A 478 -5.91 0.59 -27.95
N HIS A 479 -5.59 0.61 -26.66
CA HIS A 479 -6.36 -0.08 -25.63
C HIS A 479 -7.83 0.36 -25.65
N ALA A 480 -8.10 1.66 -25.77
CA ALA A 480 -9.46 2.18 -25.81
C ALA A 480 -10.30 1.58 -26.92
N VAL A 481 -9.70 1.36 -28.10
CA VAL A 481 -10.37 0.80 -29.28
C VAL A 481 -10.51 -0.71 -29.16
N VAL A 482 -9.41 -1.41 -28.86
CA VAL A 482 -9.34 -2.88 -28.86
C VAL A 482 -10.19 -3.47 -27.72
N PHE A 483 -9.97 -3.02 -26.49
CA PHE A 483 -10.70 -3.53 -25.33
C PHE A 483 -12.16 -3.04 -25.30
N GLY A 484 -12.43 -1.82 -25.80
CA GLY A 484 -13.80 -1.33 -25.99
C GLY A 484 -14.58 -2.13 -27.02
N GLY A 485 -13.90 -2.57 -28.10
CA GLY A 485 -14.44 -3.48 -29.10
C GLY A 485 -14.72 -4.87 -28.54
N MET A 486 -13.74 -5.41 -27.83
CA MET A 486 -13.85 -6.72 -27.17
C MET A 486 -15.05 -6.76 -26.21
N ALA A 487 -15.18 -5.78 -25.31
CA ALA A 487 -16.28 -5.72 -24.35
C ALA A 487 -17.66 -5.63 -25.03
N ARG A 488 -17.77 -4.86 -26.12
CA ARG A 488 -19.01 -4.78 -26.90
C ARG A 488 -19.38 -6.11 -27.56
N ASN A 489 -18.39 -6.76 -28.17
CA ASN A 489 -18.63 -7.98 -28.94
C ASN A 489 -18.92 -9.18 -28.03
N ILE A 490 -18.25 -9.32 -26.89
CA ILE A 490 -18.58 -10.34 -25.88
C ILE A 490 -20.01 -10.17 -25.39
N ALA A 491 -20.42 -8.95 -25.03
CA ALA A 491 -21.79 -8.68 -24.62
C ALA A 491 -22.81 -9.03 -25.70
N ARG A 492 -22.57 -8.58 -26.94
CA ARG A 492 -23.46 -8.87 -28.08
C ARG A 492 -23.54 -10.36 -28.40
N THR A 493 -22.41 -11.09 -28.33
CA THR A 493 -22.41 -12.55 -28.57
C THR A 493 -23.27 -13.26 -27.51
N ALA A 494 -23.11 -12.88 -26.25
CA ALA A 494 -23.91 -13.43 -25.15
C ALA A 494 -25.42 -13.18 -25.33
N GLU A 495 -25.80 -12.01 -25.85
CA GLU A 495 -27.19 -11.64 -26.15
C GLU A 495 -27.76 -12.44 -27.35
N THR A 496 -26.92 -12.75 -28.34
CA THR A 496 -27.35 -13.52 -29.53
C THR A 496 -27.42 -15.03 -29.30
N GLU A 497 -26.63 -15.55 -28.36
CA GLU A 497 -26.69 -16.98 -27.95
C GLU A 497 -27.88 -17.28 -27.03
N ARG A 498 -28.91 -16.47 -27.04
CA ARG A 498 -30.18 -16.69 -26.32
C ARG A 498 -30.73 -18.06 -26.68
N ALA A 499 -30.85 -18.96 -25.71
CA ALA A 499 -31.21 -20.36 -25.74
C ALA A 499 -32.03 -20.82 -26.98
N PRO A 500 -31.67 -21.92 -27.64
CA PRO A 500 -32.58 -22.62 -28.55
C PRO A 500 -33.67 -23.29 -27.69
N GLY A 501 -34.91 -22.82 -27.79
CA GLY A 501 -36.02 -23.57 -27.22
C GLY A 501 -37.15 -22.82 -26.61
N ARG A 502 -37.85 -22.02 -27.42
CA ARG A 502 -39.32 -21.83 -27.29
C ARG A 502 -39.87 -21.57 -28.67
N THR A 503 -39.74 -22.56 -29.54
CA THR A 503 -40.65 -22.64 -30.68
C THR A 503 -41.99 -23.16 -30.16
N GLY A 504 -43.01 -22.37 -30.47
CA GLY A 504 -44.37 -22.56 -30.04
C GLY A 504 -44.92 -23.95 -30.32
N SER A 505 -45.70 -24.40 -29.39
CA SER A 505 -46.85 -25.24 -29.64
C SER A 505 -48.06 -24.32 -29.80
N GLU A 506 -48.20 -23.71 -30.94
CA GLU A 506 -49.50 -23.31 -31.43
C GLU A 506 -50.02 -24.38 -32.39
N GLY A 507 -51.20 -24.86 -32.05
CA GLY A 507 -52.18 -25.29 -33.00
C GLY A 507 -52.12 -26.73 -33.44
N ASP A 508 -53.03 -27.60 -33.00
CA ASP A 508 -54.19 -27.94 -33.76
C ASP A 508 -55.05 -29.01 -33.01
N HIS A 509 -56.30 -28.71 -32.96
CA HIS A 509 -57.52 -29.46 -32.67
C HIS A 509 -57.94 -29.63 -31.21
#